data_3a9ed87822905451ecd7c597f3d1e082
#
_entry.id   3a9ed87822905451ecd7c597f3d1e082
#
_cell.length_a   1.000
_cell.length_b   1.000
_cell.length_c   1.000
_cell.angle_alpha   90.00
_cell.angle_beta   90.00
_cell.angle_gamma   90.00
#
_symmetry.space_group_name_H-M   'P 1'
#
loop_
_entity.id
_entity.type
_entity.pdbx_description
1 polymer ?
#
loop_
_entity_poly.entity_id
_entity_poly.type
_entity_poly.pdbx_seq_one_letter_code
_entity_poly.pdbx_strand_id
1 'polypeptide(L)'
;MRHLLFATAALVGASGAASAQHVSGVYVGGGAMLNFLQNSDVTLGQGLNGSAATLGMGSSGTVDYNVGYGGALAVGYGFGNGLRAELEGSYRYNEVDGMSGFGGGGSFGQFRGSQQTYGVMANLLYEFAVSPHFRPYLGAGVGWMWTEWNAVRGTNSIARIGSDDTDSNFAYQLIAGFAVPINERWAVTLDYRFMQVVDPEFDGLAARVVAPNGVSRGSMSSDSFNHSVLLGVRYSFGAAPPAAPPPAAAPAPARTFLVFFDWNRADLNDRARQIVGEAARARTSQAVTRIEVNGYTDTSGSAQYNQGLSVRRANAVAAELVRLGVPRQEIVAQGFGETNLLVATPDNTREPQNRRVEIILR
;
A
#
# COMPACT_ATOMS: atom_id res chain seq x y z
N MET A 1 -30.30 23.87 0.41
CA MET A 1 -29.27 23.66 1.43
C MET A 1 -29.39 22.26 1.97
N ARG A 2 -28.60 21.31 1.43
CA ARG A 2 -28.44 19.94 1.95
C ARG A 2 -27.02 19.79 2.42
N HIS A 3 -26.87 19.51 3.71
CA HIS A 3 -25.59 19.44 4.40
C HIS A 3 -24.78 18.26 3.89
N LEU A 4 -23.61 18.54 3.29
CA LEU A 4 -22.55 17.55 3.07
C LEU A 4 -21.98 17.16 4.43
N LEU A 5 -22.18 15.94 4.86
CA LEU A 5 -21.48 15.32 5.97
C LEU A 5 -20.07 14.92 5.49
N PHE A 6 -19.08 15.70 5.88
CA PHE A 6 -17.68 15.28 5.79
C PHE A 6 -17.40 14.24 6.88
N ALA A 7 -17.25 12.99 6.49
CA ALA A 7 -16.72 11.96 7.36
C ALA A 7 -15.21 12.16 7.51
N THR A 8 -14.78 12.71 8.62
CA THR A 8 -13.38 12.75 9.04
C THR A 8 -12.95 11.34 9.44
N ALA A 9 -12.24 10.65 8.57
CA ALA A 9 -11.55 9.40 8.90
C ALA A 9 -10.34 9.74 9.77
N ALA A 10 -10.42 9.42 11.06
CA ALA A 10 -9.29 9.48 11.97
C ALA A 10 -8.27 8.40 11.59
N LEU A 11 -7.08 8.81 11.12
CA LEU A 11 -5.92 7.92 10.97
C LEU A 11 -5.43 7.53 12.36
N VAL A 12 -5.78 6.34 12.81
CA VAL A 12 -5.15 5.70 13.97
C VAL A 12 -3.83 5.11 13.50
N GLY A 13 -2.73 5.71 13.93
CA GLY A 13 -1.38 5.20 13.69
C GLY A 13 -1.17 3.89 14.45
N ALA A 14 -1.18 2.77 13.75
CA ALA A 14 -0.70 1.48 14.24
C ALA A 14 0.75 1.30 13.80
N SER A 15 1.67 1.51 14.74
CA SER A 15 3.09 1.16 14.60
C SER A 15 3.27 -0.35 14.72
N GLY A 16 3.22 -1.04 13.59
CA GLY A 16 3.58 -2.44 13.47
C GLY A 16 4.24 -2.62 12.11
N ALA A 17 5.58 -2.69 12.08
CA ALA A 17 6.37 -2.80 10.87
C ALA A 17 6.28 -4.19 10.25
N ALA A 18 5.15 -4.48 9.57
CA ALA A 18 5.19 -5.34 8.40
C ALA A 18 5.31 -4.38 7.21
N SER A 19 6.46 -4.33 6.55
CA SER A 19 6.68 -3.45 5.40
C SER A 19 5.69 -3.83 4.29
N ALA A 20 4.57 -3.12 4.23
CA ALA A 20 3.65 -3.20 3.11
C ALA A 20 4.41 -2.66 1.89
N GLN A 21 4.78 -3.56 1.00
CA GLN A 21 5.58 -3.23 -0.17
C GLN A 21 4.73 -2.42 -1.15
N HIS A 22 5.10 -1.18 -1.40
CA HIS A 22 4.44 -0.33 -2.39
C HIS A 22 4.64 -0.87 -3.81
N VAL A 23 3.73 -0.50 -4.72
CA VAL A 23 3.88 -0.80 -6.14
C VAL A 23 5.14 -0.16 -6.68
N SER A 24 5.98 -0.96 -7.32
CA SER A 24 7.22 -0.51 -7.96
C SER A 24 7.25 -0.99 -9.41
N GLY A 25 7.64 -0.08 -10.33
CA GLY A 25 7.72 -0.36 -11.75
C GLY A 25 6.38 -0.23 -12.49
N VAL A 26 6.36 -0.70 -13.73
CA VAL A 26 5.20 -0.60 -14.62
C VAL A 26 4.07 -1.51 -14.16
N TYR A 27 2.85 -1.02 -14.28
CA TYR A 27 1.64 -1.80 -14.08
C TYR A 27 0.54 -1.39 -15.07
N VAL A 28 -0.44 -2.24 -15.23
CA VAL A 28 -1.69 -1.98 -15.94
C VAL A 28 -2.86 -2.19 -14.99
N GLY A 29 -3.90 -1.40 -15.18
CA GLY A 29 -5.13 -1.52 -14.40
C GLY A 29 -6.35 -1.28 -15.28
N GLY A 30 -7.50 -1.75 -14.82
CA GLY A 30 -8.74 -1.45 -15.49
C GLY A 30 -9.92 -2.07 -14.78
N GLY A 31 -11.11 -1.57 -15.08
CA GLY A 31 -12.32 -2.03 -14.44
C GLY A 31 -13.59 -1.48 -15.07
N ALA A 32 -14.72 -1.97 -14.57
CA ALA A 32 -16.05 -1.48 -14.89
C ALA A 32 -16.53 -0.53 -13.79
N MET A 33 -17.34 0.45 -14.19
CA MET A 33 -17.88 1.44 -13.26
C MET A 33 -19.38 1.64 -13.42
N LEU A 34 -20.03 1.98 -12.33
CA LEU A 34 -21.31 2.65 -12.30
C LEU A 34 -21.05 4.15 -12.30
N ASN A 35 -21.76 4.89 -13.16
CA ASN A 35 -21.61 6.34 -13.25
C ASN A 35 -22.92 7.04 -12.87
N PHE A 36 -22.81 7.97 -11.96
CA PHE A 36 -23.89 8.84 -11.50
C PHE A 36 -23.59 10.25 -12.00
N LEU A 37 -24.08 10.54 -13.20
CA LEU A 37 -23.98 11.88 -13.76
C LEU A 37 -24.95 12.77 -13.01
N GLN A 38 -24.46 13.87 -12.43
CA GLN A 38 -25.30 14.85 -11.78
C GLN A 38 -26.20 15.52 -12.81
N ASN A 39 -27.42 15.86 -12.44
CA ASN A 39 -28.33 16.62 -13.29
C ASN A 39 -27.64 17.90 -13.76
N SER A 40 -27.68 18.12 -15.06
CA SER A 40 -26.97 19.24 -15.70
C SER A 40 -27.90 20.45 -15.88
N ASP A 41 -27.47 21.58 -15.37
CA ASP A 41 -28.11 22.84 -15.67
C ASP A 41 -27.68 23.28 -17.07
N VAL A 42 -28.68 23.38 -18.00
CA VAL A 42 -28.48 23.74 -19.40
C VAL A 42 -28.95 25.16 -19.61
N THR A 43 -28.07 25.97 -20.20
CA THR A 43 -28.36 27.36 -20.55
C THR A 43 -28.32 27.50 -22.07
N LEU A 44 -29.37 28.13 -22.62
CA LEU A 44 -29.46 28.43 -24.05
C LEU A 44 -28.60 29.65 -24.40
N GLY A 45 -27.65 29.47 -25.30
CA GLY A 45 -26.76 30.51 -25.78
C GLY A 45 -27.43 31.40 -26.86
N GLN A 46 -26.61 32.21 -27.52
CA GLN A 46 -27.06 33.12 -28.58
C GLN A 46 -27.70 32.33 -29.73
N GLY A 47 -28.79 32.89 -30.31
CA GLY A 47 -29.55 32.22 -31.35
C GLY A 47 -30.74 31.40 -30.82
N LEU A 48 -30.54 30.59 -29.78
CA LEU A 48 -31.63 29.83 -29.16
C LEU A 48 -32.43 30.66 -28.16
N ASN A 49 -31.78 31.52 -27.39
CA ASN A 49 -32.42 32.30 -26.30
C ASN A 49 -33.53 33.23 -26.85
N GLY A 50 -33.27 33.98 -27.95
CA GLY A 50 -34.28 34.81 -28.58
C GLY A 50 -35.45 34.00 -29.13
N SER A 51 -35.22 32.86 -29.68
CA SER A 51 -36.23 31.96 -30.20
C SER A 51 -37.04 31.27 -29.11
N ALA A 52 -36.37 30.84 -28.05
CA ALA A 52 -37.02 30.31 -26.84
C ALA A 52 -38.00 31.34 -26.25
N ALA A 53 -37.60 32.61 -26.15
CA ALA A 53 -38.50 33.70 -25.71
C ALA A 53 -39.73 33.88 -26.58
N THR A 54 -39.59 33.78 -27.92
CA THR A 54 -40.74 33.84 -28.85
C THR A 54 -41.69 32.64 -28.74
N LEU A 55 -41.19 31.52 -28.21
CA LEU A 55 -41.96 30.32 -27.90
C LEU A 55 -42.54 30.31 -26.49
N GLY A 56 -42.29 31.39 -25.70
CA GLY A 56 -42.70 31.48 -24.32
C GLY A 56 -41.86 30.59 -23.38
N MET A 57 -40.65 30.22 -23.79
CA MET A 57 -39.70 29.39 -23.03
C MET A 57 -38.69 30.28 -22.30
N GLY A 58 -38.20 29.79 -21.17
CA GLY A 58 -37.07 30.38 -20.47
C GLY A 58 -35.73 30.02 -21.12
N SER A 59 -34.69 30.71 -20.72
CA SER A 59 -33.32 30.54 -21.21
C SER A 59 -32.53 29.39 -20.56
N SER A 60 -33.07 28.75 -19.56
CA SER A 60 -32.40 27.69 -18.79
C SER A 60 -33.35 26.58 -18.38
N GLY A 61 -32.81 25.41 -18.20
CA GLY A 61 -33.50 24.22 -17.72
C GLY A 61 -32.50 23.20 -17.19
N THR A 62 -33.02 22.05 -16.76
CA THR A 62 -32.22 20.96 -16.20
C THR A 62 -32.47 19.69 -17.01
N VAL A 63 -31.40 18.96 -17.28
CA VAL A 63 -31.45 17.60 -17.86
C VAL A 63 -31.10 16.60 -16.75
N ASP A 64 -32.01 15.65 -16.55
CA ASP A 64 -31.87 14.59 -15.56
C ASP A 64 -31.36 13.32 -16.22
N TYR A 65 -30.52 12.54 -15.53
CA TYR A 65 -29.90 11.34 -16.06
C TYR A 65 -30.15 10.13 -15.17
N ASN A 66 -30.34 8.99 -15.80
CA ASN A 66 -30.33 7.69 -15.14
C ASN A 66 -28.91 7.29 -14.73
N VAL A 67 -28.81 6.34 -13.78
CA VAL A 67 -27.56 5.70 -13.44
C VAL A 67 -26.97 5.03 -14.68
N GLY A 68 -25.77 5.42 -15.02
CA GLY A 68 -25.04 4.94 -16.17
C GLY A 68 -23.97 3.91 -15.83
N TYR A 69 -23.25 3.51 -16.85
CA TYR A 69 -22.16 2.57 -16.75
C TYR A 69 -20.95 3.05 -17.56
N GLY A 70 -19.81 2.40 -17.30
CA GLY A 70 -18.59 2.72 -18.03
C GLY A 70 -17.45 1.81 -17.67
N GLY A 71 -16.25 2.22 -18.06
CA GLY A 71 -15.01 1.53 -17.74
C GLY A 71 -13.81 2.43 -17.91
N ALA A 72 -12.71 1.99 -17.30
CA ALA A 72 -11.42 2.64 -17.44
C ALA A 72 -10.31 1.61 -17.61
N LEU A 73 -9.28 1.99 -18.38
CA LEU A 73 -8.02 1.27 -18.53
C LEU A 73 -6.88 2.24 -18.27
N ALA A 74 -5.89 1.80 -17.52
CA ALA A 74 -4.74 2.63 -17.17
C ALA A 74 -3.43 1.87 -17.34
N VAL A 75 -2.41 2.60 -17.75
CA VAL A 75 -1.01 2.18 -17.67
C VAL A 75 -0.34 3.14 -16.69
N GLY A 76 0.36 2.58 -15.70
CA GLY A 76 0.99 3.37 -14.66
C GLY A 76 2.38 2.92 -14.30
N TYR A 77 3.04 3.77 -13.52
CA TYR A 77 4.35 3.51 -12.93
C TYR A 77 4.31 3.81 -11.43
N GLY A 78 4.68 2.82 -10.64
CA GLY A 78 4.86 2.95 -9.19
C GLY A 78 6.31 3.25 -8.84
N PHE A 79 6.53 4.25 -8.01
CA PHE A 79 7.87 4.68 -7.62
C PHE A 79 8.43 3.93 -6.41
N GLY A 80 7.68 2.96 -5.85
CA GLY A 80 8.12 2.16 -4.70
C GLY A 80 8.01 2.86 -3.34
N ASN A 81 7.58 4.11 -3.31
CA ASN A 81 7.42 4.94 -2.10
C ASN A 81 5.95 5.32 -1.82
N GLY A 82 5.00 4.66 -2.50
CA GLY A 82 3.57 4.96 -2.44
C GLY A 82 3.08 5.87 -3.57
N LEU A 83 3.95 6.66 -4.18
CA LEU A 83 3.60 7.50 -5.31
C LEU A 83 3.43 6.66 -6.58
N ARG A 84 2.41 6.97 -7.37
CA ARG A 84 2.11 6.36 -8.67
C ARG A 84 1.68 7.43 -9.66
N ALA A 85 2.12 7.30 -10.90
CA ALA A 85 1.64 8.09 -12.04
C ALA A 85 0.92 7.16 -13.02
N GLU A 86 -0.21 7.59 -13.57
CA GLU A 86 -1.04 6.80 -14.50
C GLU A 86 -1.44 7.64 -15.71
N LEU A 87 -1.47 7.00 -16.86
CA LEU A 87 -2.20 7.46 -18.04
C LEU A 87 -3.43 6.56 -18.16
N GLU A 88 -4.61 7.16 -18.17
CA GLU A 88 -5.90 6.49 -18.14
C GLU A 88 -6.74 6.87 -19.35
N GLY A 89 -7.34 5.86 -20.00
CA GLY A 89 -8.45 6.04 -20.92
C GLY A 89 -9.74 5.61 -20.26
N SER A 90 -10.81 6.39 -20.37
CA SER A 90 -12.09 6.05 -19.76
C SER A 90 -13.28 6.37 -20.67
N TYR A 91 -14.36 5.63 -20.47
CA TYR A 91 -15.64 5.79 -21.16
C TYR A 91 -16.78 5.71 -20.15
N ARG A 92 -17.78 6.59 -20.30
CA ARG A 92 -19.00 6.65 -19.48
C ARG A 92 -20.21 6.85 -20.38
N TYR A 93 -21.32 6.22 -20.02
CA TYR A 93 -22.59 6.29 -20.71
C TYR A 93 -23.73 6.52 -19.72
N ASN A 94 -24.57 7.53 -19.96
CA ASN A 94 -25.77 7.82 -19.19
C ASN A 94 -26.94 8.12 -20.09
N GLU A 95 -28.10 7.53 -19.82
CA GLU A 95 -29.35 7.85 -20.52
C GLU A 95 -30.01 9.08 -19.90
N VAL A 96 -30.64 9.89 -20.71
CA VAL A 96 -31.49 11.01 -20.29
C VAL A 96 -32.78 10.46 -19.71
N ASP A 97 -33.08 10.82 -18.45
CA ASP A 97 -34.30 10.44 -17.74
C ASP A 97 -35.38 11.52 -17.80
N GLY A 98 -34.96 12.77 -17.82
CA GLY A 98 -35.87 13.90 -17.82
C GLY A 98 -35.29 15.19 -18.38
N MET A 99 -36.18 16.11 -18.65
CA MET A 99 -35.84 17.50 -18.97
C MET A 99 -36.91 18.40 -18.39
N SER A 100 -36.50 19.37 -17.56
CA SER A 100 -37.37 20.28 -16.86
C SER A 100 -36.87 21.73 -16.93
N GLY A 101 -37.62 22.67 -16.43
CA GLY A 101 -37.31 24.10 -16.56
C GLY A 101 -37.72 24.64 -17.93
N PHE A 102 -36.94 25.52 -18.51
CA PHE A 102 -37.20 26.27 -19.76
C PHE A 102 -38.53 27.06 -19.80
N GLY A 103 -39.30 27.15 -18.73
CA GLY A 103 -40.56 27.90 -18.59
C GLY A 103 -41.52 27.78 -19.78
N GLY A 104 -42.79 28.12 -19.60
CA GLY A 104 -43.80 28.20 -20.66
C GLY A 104 -44.20 26.86 -21.30
N GLY A 105 -45.47 26.55 -21.36
CA GLY A 105 -45.96 25.36 -22.07
C GLY A 105 -45.94 24.01 -21.34
N GLY A 106 -45.58 24.00 -20.05
CA GLY A 106 -45.54 22.77 -19.23
C GLY A 106 -44.24 21.96 -19.32
N SER A 107 -44.15 20.92 -18.50
CA SER A 107 -43.01 19.98 -18.53
C SER A 107 -42.85 19.31 -19.89
N PHE A 108 -41.63 19.05 -20.29
CA PHE A 108 -41.37 18.18 -21.41
C PHE A 108 -41.76 16.75 -21.04
N GLY A 109 -42.61 16.12 -21.85
CA GLY A 109 -43.20 14.82 -21.55
C GLY A 109 -42.63 13.66 -22.37
N GLN A 110 -41.79 13.95 -23.35
CA GLN A 110 -41.09 12.94 -24.15
C GLN A 110 -39.63 13.29 -24.17
N PHE A 111 -38.83 12.42 -23.52
CA PHE A 111 -37.40 12.54 -23.45
C PHE A 111 -36.74 11.42 -24.24
N ARG A 112 -35.62 11.69 -24.85
CA ARG A 112 -34.75 10.72 -25.48
C ARG A 112 -33.33 11.23 -25.50
N GLY A 113 -32.41 10.30 -25.52
CA GLY A 113 -31.01 10.56 -25.76
C GLY A 113 -30.13 10.02 -24.65
N SER A 114 -28.87 10.18 -24.88
CA SER A 114 -27.84 9.77 -23.94
C SER A 114 -26.67 10.75 -23.98
N GLN A 115 -25.94 10.81 -22.86
CA GLN A 115 -24.65 11.47 -22.83
C GLN A 115 -23.56 10.41 -22.73
N GLN A 116 -22.57 10.51 -23.61
CA GLN A 116 -21.33 9.70 -23.55
C GLN A 116 -20.18 10.64 -23.25
N THR A 117 -19.28 10.18 -22.39
CA THR A 117 -18.08 10.95 -22.05
C THR A 117 -16.89 10.01 -22.08
N TYR A 118 -15.92 10.29 -22.95
CA TYR A 118 -14.72 9.48 -23.11
C TYR A 118 -13.50 10.36 -23.32
N GLY A 119 -12.31 9.83 -22.95
CA GLY A 119 -11.09 10.60 -23.11
C GLY A 119 -9.91 10.02 -22.35
N VAL A 120 -8.90 10.86 -22.18
CA VAL A 120 -7.64 10.49 -21.55
C VAL A 120 -7.31 11.42 -20.38
N MET A 121 -6.81 10.82 -19.31
CA MET A 121 -6.46 11.52 -18.06
C MET A 121 -5.04 11.12 -17.62
N ALA A 122 -4.26 12.08 -17.18
CA ALA A 122 -3.01 11.86 -16.44
C ALA A 122 -3.29 11.99 -14.95
N ASN A 123 -3.04 10.93 -14.20
CA ASN A 123 -3.33 10.86 -12.78
C ASN A 123 -2.05 10.74 -11.95
N LEU A 124 -2.05 11.37 -10.81
CA LEU A 124 -1.07 11.18 -9.76
C LEU A 124 -1.78 10.66 -8.51
N LEU A 125 -1.30 9.52 -7.97
CA LEU A 125 -1.92 8.86 -6.83
C LEU A 125 -0.88 8.60 -5.75
N TYR A 126 -1.33 8.56 -4.50
CA TYR A 126 -0.52 8.15 -3.37
C TYR A 126 -1.20 7.02 -2.61
N GLU A 127 -0.53 5.87 -2.52
CA GLU A 127 -0.98 4.65 -1.83
C GLU A 127 -0.37 4.60 -0.44
N PHE A 128 -1.22 4.52 0.58
CA PHE A 128 -0.82 4.47 1.98
C PHE A 128 -0.56 3.02 2.40
N ALA A 129 0.60 2.75 2.99
CA ALA A 129 0.98 1.43 3.50
C ALA A 129 0.36 1.15 4.89
N VAL A 130 -0.97 0.99 4.95
CA VAL A 130 -1.69 0.74 6.21
C VAL A 130 -1.55 -0.72 6.64
N SER A 131 -1.69 -1.66 5.70
CA SER A 131 -1.48 -3.08 5.96
C SER A 131 -1.08 -3.85 4.69
N PRO A 132 -0.51 -5.07 4.80
CA PRO A 132 -0.19 -5.89 3.64
C PRO A 132 -1.41 -6.23 2.77
N HIS A 133 -2.61 -6.32 3.36
CA HIS A 133 -3.84 -6.76 2.69
C HIS A 133 -4.79 -5.61 2.33
N PHE A 134 -4.55 -4.39 2.80
CA PHE A 134 -5.43 -3.25 2.57
C PHE A 134 -4.60 -1.99 2.37
N ARG A 135 -4.68 -1.39 1.19
CA ARG A 135 -3.89 -0.24 0.77
C ARG A 135 -4.79 0.86 0.24
N PRO A 136 -5.23 1.78 1.10
CA PRO A 136 -5.99 2.93 0.65
C PRO A 136 -5.11 3.87 -0.17
N TYR A 137 -5.73 4.61 -1.09
CA TYR A 137 -5.05 5.62 -1.87
C TYR A 137 -5.95 6.80 -2.20
N LEU A 138 -5.32 7.93 -2.44
CA LEU A 138 -5.92 9.15 -2.95
C LEU A 138 -5.18 9.58 -4.21
N GLY A 139 -5.90 10.25 -5.11
CA GLY A 139 -5.29 10.76 -6.32
C GLY A 139 -6.06 11.92 -6.91
N ALA A 140 -5.38 12.61 -7.81
CA ALA A 140 -5.96 13.64 -8.64
C ALA A 140 -5.44 13.49 -10.07
N GLY A 141 -6.22 13.91 -11.04
CA GLY A 141 -5.86 13.86 -12.44
C GLY A 141 -6.41 15.02 -13.24
N VAL A 142 -5.77 15.26 -14.36
CA VAL A 142 -6.19 16.23 -15.39
C VAL A 142 -6.12 15.59 -16.75
N GLY A 143 -6.94 16.07 -17.67
CA GLY A 143 -6.95 15.49 -19.01
C GLY A 143 -7.89 16.20 -19.98
N TRP A 144 -8.20 15.49 -21.04
CA TRP A 144 -9.06 15.96 -22.09
C TRP A 144 -10.15 14.94 -22.35
N MET A 145 -11.43 15.39 -22.31
CA MET A 145 -12.60 14.55 -22.46
C MET A 145 -13.45 15.04 -23.62
N TRP A 146 -13.99 14.11 -24.38
CA TRP A 146 -15.03 14.32 -25.38
C TRP A 146 -16.36 13.97 -24.73
N THR A 147 -17.30 14.93 -24.76
CA THR A 147 -18.65 14.74 -24.27
C THR A 147 -19.61 14.80 -25.47
N GLU A 148 -20.32 13.73 -25.71
CA GLU A 148 -21.22 13.56 -26.83
C GLU A 148 -22.66 13.46 -26.32
N TRP A 149 -23.52 14.32 -26.84
CA TRP A 149 -24.96 14.26 -26.69
C TRP A 149 -25.58 13.57 -27.87
N ASN A 150 -25.96 12.30 -27.70
CA ASN A 150 -26.62 11.52 -28.73
C ASN A 150 -28.14 11.70 -28.68
N ALA A 151 -28.67 12.39 -29.66
CA ALA A 151 -30.12 12.60 -29.86
C ALA A 151 -30.85 13.07 -28.59
N VAL A 152 -30.18 13.88 -27.73
CA VAL A 152 -30.80 14.47 -26.53
C VAL A 152 -31.92 15.39 -26.98
N ARG A 153 -33.17 15.04 -26.64
CA ARG A 153 -34.38 15.78 -27.10
C ARG A 153 -35.46 15.77 -26.03
N GLY A 154 -36.07 16.94 -25.86
CA GLY A 154 -37.28 17.10 -25.09
C GLY A 154 -38.39 17.69 -25.97
N THR A 155 -39.61 17.18 -25.85
CA THR A 155 -40.77 17.69 -26.57
C THR A 155 -41.94 17.92 -25.63
N ASN A 156 -42.56 19.09 -25.70
CA ASN A 156 -43.79 19.38 -25.01
C ASN A 156 -44.88 19.77 -26.03
N SER A 157 -46.02 20.27 -25.61
CA SER A 157 -47.17 20.66 -26.46
C SER A 157 -46.84 21.81 -27.43
N ILE A 158 -45.83 22.62 -27.17
CA ILE A 158 -45.52 23.84 -27.91
C ILE A 158 -44.19 23.73 -28.67
N ALA A 159 -43.17 23.17 -28.01
CA ALA A 159 -41.80 23.23 -28.49
C ALA A 159 -41.06 21.88 -28.43
N ARG A 160 -40.08 21.75 -29.29
CA ARG A 160 -39.04 20.71 -29.24
C ARG A 160 -37.69 21.41 -29.05
N ILE A 161 -36.91 20.93 -28.14
CA ILE A 161 -35.53 21.36 -27.90
C ILE A 161 -34.62 20.14 -27.88
N GLY A 162 -33.39 20.26 -28.34
CA GLY A 162 -32.44 19.17 -28.29
C GLY A 162 -31.11 19.48 -28.96
N SER A 163 -30.21 18.55 -28.79
CA SER A 163 -28.85 18.55 -29.32
C SER A 163 -28.44 17.14 -29.79
N ASP A 164 -27.60 17.10 -30.78
CA ASP A 164 -26.91 15.90 -31.28
C ASP A 164 -25.52 16.37 -31.71
N ASP A 165 -24.60 16.47 -30.75
CA ASP A 165 -23.31 17.12 -30.93
C ASP A 165 -22.27 16.60 -29.93
N THR A 166 -21.00 16.82 -30.30
CA THR A 166 -19.83 16.42 -29.46
C THR A 166 -18.95 17.63 -29.22
N ASP A 167 -18.65 17.86 -27.97
CA ASP A 167 -17.67 18.86 -27.56
C ASP A 167 -16.50 18.23 -26.82
N SER A 168 -15.34 18.92 -26.84
CA SER A 168 -14.12 18.42 -26.24
C SER A 168 -13.47 19.46 -25.35
N ASN A 169 -13.32 19.11 -24.08
CA ASN A 169 -12.95 20.07 -23.05
C ASN A 169 -11.91 19.51 -22.09
N PHE A 170 -11.24 20.45 -21.43
CA PHE A 170 -10.42 20.11 -20.27
C PHE A 170 -11.28 19.48 -19.18
N ALA A 171 -10.70 18.50 -18.50
CA ALA A 171 -11.34 17.85 -17.36
C ALA A 171 -10.33 17.63 -16.23
N TYR A 172 -10.86 17.59 -15.01
CA TYR A 172 -10.09 17.15 -13.85
C TYR A 172 -10.87 16.11 -13.06
N GLN A 173 -10.14 15.26 -12.32
CA GLN A 173 -10.74 14.25 -11.46
C GLN A 173 -10.05 14.14 -10.11
N LEU A 174 -10.83 13.72 -9.11
CA LEU A 174 -10.34 13.29 -7.80
C LEU A 174 -10.67 11.82 -7.62
N ILE A 175 -9.74 11.08 -7.08
CA ILE A 175 -9.83 9.62 -6.91
C ILE A 175 -9.61 9.30 -5.44
N ALA A 176 -10.50 8.49 -4.86
CA ALA A 176 -10.32 7.93 -3.53
C ALA A 176 -10.68 6.44 -3.59
N GLY A 177 -9.78 5.57 -3.17
CA GLY A 177 -9.99 4.14 -3.29
C GLY A 177 -9.09 3.32 -2.40
N PHE A 178 -9.20 2.02 -2.58
CA PHE A 178 -8.30 1.08 -1.93
C PHE A 178 -7.99 -0.11 -2.85
N ALA A 179 -6.83 -0.70 -2.62
CA ALA A 179 -6.40 -1.93 -3.26
C ALA A 179 -6.29 -3.06 -2.23
N VAL A 180 -6.77 -4.24 -2.61
CA VAL A 180 -6.61 -5.50 -1.89
C VAL A 180 -5.69 -6.39 -2.71
N PRO A 181 -4.41 -6.56 -2.34
CA PRO A 181 -3.51 -7.46 -3.02
C PRO A 181 -3.99 -8.91 -2.90
N ILE A 182 -4.10 -9.62 -4.03
CA ILE A 182 -4.37 -11.06 -4.08
C ILE A 182 -3.04 -11.83 -3.99
N ASN A 183 -2.01 -11.30 -4.66
CA ASN A 183 -0.64 -11.79 -4.64
C ASN A 183 0.32 -10.65 -4.99
N GLU A 184 1.59 -10.95 -5.23
CA GLU A 184 2.63 -9.97 -5.53
C GLU A 184 2.36 -9.14 -6.80
N ARG A 185 1.58 -9.68 -7.75
CA ARG A 185 1.32 -9.06 -9.05
C ARG A 185 -0.10 -8.53 -9.19
N TRP A 186 -1.09 -9.20 -8.61
CA TRP A 186 -2.50 -8.89 -8.78
C TRP A 186 -3.09 -8.23 -7.55
N ALA A 187 -3.87 -7.20 -7.76
CA ALA A 187 -4.71 -6.56 -6.75
C ALA A 187 -6.11 -6.28 -7.31
N VAL A 188 -7.12 -6.41 -6.48
CA VAL A 188 -8.46 -5.87 -6.73
C VAL A 188 -8.50 -4.45 -6.21
N THR A 189 -9.14 -3.55 -6.96
CA THR A 189 -9.31 -2.13 -6.60
C THR A 189 -10.77 -1.75 -6.53
N LEU A 190 -11.11 -0.87 -5.62
CA LEU A 190 -12.41 -0.19 -5.57
C LEU A 190 -12.16 1.29 -5.41
N ASP A 191 -12.65 2.09 -6.38
CA ASP A 191 -12.46 3.53 -6.43
C ASP A 191 -13.78 4.26 -6.44
N TYR A 192 -13.86 5.35 -5.70
CA TYR A 192 -14.76 6.45 -5.95
C TYR A 192 -14.02 7.53 -6.74
N ARG A 193 -14.66 8.04 -7.78
CA ARG A 193 -14.11 9.07 -8.67
C ARG A 193 -15.10 10.20 -8.84
N PHE A 194 -14.64 11.40 -8.58
CA PHE A 194 -15.32 12.63 -8.97
C PHE A 194 -14.60 13.21 -10.17
N MET A 195 -15.31 13.47 -11.26
CA MET A 195 -14.77 14.10 -12.46
C MET A 195 -15.67 15.23 -12.92
N GLN A 196 -15.05 16.37 -13.23
CA GLN A 196 -15.73 17.48 -13.90
C GLN A 196 -15.11 17.70 -15.27
N VAL A 197 -15.97 17.78 -16.28
CA VAL A 197 -15.65 18.34 -17.59
C VAL A 197 -16.03 19.83 -17.55
N VAL A 198 -15.09 20.69 -17.93
CA VAL A 198 -15.24 22.14 -17.79
C VAL A 198 -15.96 22.72 -18.96
N ASP A 199 -17.10 23.35 -18.70
CA ASP A 199 -17.91 24.15 -19.64
C ASP A 199 -18.14 23.51 -21.02
N PRO A 200 -18.69 22.28 -21.10
CA PRO A 200 -19.04 21.71 -22.40
C PRO A 200 -20.16 22.51 -23.07
N GLU A 201 -19.98 22.81 -24.36
CA GLU A 201 -20.91 23.59 -25.17
C GLU A 201 -21.33 22.77 -26.39
N PHE A 202 -22.63 22.64 -26.60
CA PHE A 202 -23.21 21.83 -27.68
C PHE A 202 -24.04 22.66 -28.63
N ASP A 203 -23.96 22.34 -29.91
CA ASP A 203 -24.89 22.88 -30.89
C ASP A 203 -26.31 22.33 -30.66
N GLY A 204 -27.25 23.23 -30.47
CA GLY A 204 -28.63 22.93 -30.13
C GLY A 204 -29.62 23.47 -31.14
N LEU A 205 -30.83 22.92 -31.10
CA LEU A 205 -31.98 23.40 -31.86
C LEU A 205 -33.21 23.61 -30.97
N ALA A 206 -33.99 24.63 -31.33
CA ALA A 206 -35.34 24.83 -30.80
C ALA A 206 -36.32 25.04 -31.97
N ALA A 207 -37.45 24.32 -31.92
CA ALA A 207 -38.48 24.38 -32.97
C ALA A 207 -39.87 24.32 -32.34
N ARG A 208 -40.85 25.00 -33.01
CA ARG A 208 -42.27 24.89 -32.65
C ARG A 208 -42.83 23.55 -33.14
N VAL A 209 -43.62 22.84 -32.33
CA VAL A 209 -44.17 21.51 -32.65
C VAL A 209 -45.27 21.61 -33.74
N VAL A 210 -46.13 22.64 -33.66
CA VAL A 210 -47.36 22.75 -34.48
C VAL A 210 -47.11 23.46 -35.81
N ALA A 211 -46.04 24.23 -35.94
CA ALA A 211 -45.68 24.92 -37.20
C ALA A 211 -44.14 24.94 -37.31
N PRO A 212 -43.54 23.93 -37.95
CA PRO A 212 -42.09 23.79 -37.96
C PRO A 212 -41.32 24.82 -38.81
N ASN A 213 -41.99 25.90 -39.25
CA ASN A 213 -41.43 26.94 -40.11
C ASN A 213 -40.50 27.91 -39.33
N GLY A 214 -39.67 27.43 -38.50
CA GLY A 214 -38.70 28.21 -37.73
C GLY A 214 -37.90 27.34 -36.80
N VAL A 215 -36.97 26.60 -37.37
CA VAL A 215 -35.94 25.92 -36.56
C VAL A 215 -34.83 26.93 -36.25
N SER A 216 -34.65 27.26 -35.00
CA SER A 216 -33.52 28.05 -34.56
C SER A 216 -32.39 27.15 -34.12
N ARG A 217 -31.17 27.57 -34.39
CA ARG A 217 -29.94 26.90 -33.96
C ARG A 217 -29.09 27.85 -33.14
N GLY A 218 -28.32 27.31 -32.27
CA GLY A 218 -27.38 28.02 -31.42
C GLY A 218 -26.74 27.10 -30.38
N SER A 219 -25.94 27.64 -29.52
CA SER A 219 -25.25 26.84 -28.52
C SER A 219 -26.10 26.57 -27.25
N MET A 220 -25.77 25.49 -26.56
CA MET A 220 -26.28 25.10 -25.26
C MET A 220 -25.10 24.75 -24.39
N SER A 221 -24.86 25.49 -23.32
CA SER A 221 -23.87 25.15 -22.32
C SER A 221 -24.46 24.26 -21.21
N SER A 222 -23.66 23.36 -20.72
CA SER A 222 -24.08 22.37 -19.70
C SER A 222 -23.00 22.15 -18.66
N ASP A 223 -23.39 21.92 -17.41
CA ASP A 223 -22.46 21.39 -16.40
C ASP A 223 -22.32 19.88 -16.54
N SER A 224 -21.13 19.33 -16.30
CA SER A 224 -20.88 17.88 -16.37
C SER A 224 -20.07 17.40 -15.17
N PHE A 225 -20.78 17.01 -14.10
CA PHE A 225 -20.22 16.45 -12.89
C PHE A 225 -20.51 14.95 -12.82
N ASN A 226 -19.48 14.15 -12.87
CA ASN A 226 -19.56 12.69 -12.85
C ASN A 226 -19.07 12.12 -11.52
N HIS A 227 -19.89 11.30 -10.90
CA HIS A 227 -19.55 10.52 -9.70
C HIS A 227 -19.54 9.04 -10.11
N SER A 228 -18.40 8.38 -10.03
CA SER A 228 -18.28 6.99 -10.47
C SER A 228 -17.77 6.10 -9.35
N VAL A 229 -18.27 4.87 -9.30
CA VAL A 229 -17.71 3.79 -8.46
C VAL A 229 -17.15 2.73 -9.41
N LEU A 230 -15.84 2.53 -9.37
CA LEU A 230 -15.13 1.60 -10.25
C LEU A 230 -14.61 0.40 -9.45
N LEU A 231 -14.99 -0.79 -9.88
CA LEU A 231 -14.42 -2.06 -9.45
C LEU A 231 -13.42 -2.53 -10.50
N GLY A 232 -12.18 -2.69 -10.12
CA GLY A 232 -11.11 -2.97 -11.06
C GLY A 232 -10.12 -4.02 -10.58
N VAL A 233 -9.19 -4.31 -11.47
CA VAL A 233 -8.01 -5.14 -11.20
C VAL A 233 -6.76 -4.41 -11.67
N ARG A 234 -5.66 -4.62 -10.96
CA ARG A 234 -4.33 -4.10 -11.28
C ARG A 234 -3.35 -5.25 -11.39
N TYR A 235 -2.53 -5.24 -12.43
CA TYR A 235 -1.42 -6.16 -12.63
C TYR A 235 -0.09 -5.41 -12.68
N SER A 236 0.84 -5.77 -11.80
CA SER A 236 2.17 -5.15 -11.68
C SER A 236 3.22 -6.04 -12.33
N PHE A 237 3.94 -5.50 -13.34
CA PHE A 237 5.00 -6.22 -14.04
C PHE A 237 6.31 -6.25 -13.25
N GLY A 238 6.54 -5.23 -12.45
CA GLY A 238 7.76 -4.98 -11.69
C GLY A 238 7.70 -5.42 -10.22
N ALA A 239 6.83 -6.36 -9.85
CA ALA A 239 6.90 -6.95 -8.52
C ALA A 239 8.27 -7.64 -8.38
N ALA A 240 9.24 -6.95 -7.77
CA ALA A 240 10.44 -7.60 -7.31
C ALA A 240 10.03 -8.77 -6.40
N PRO A 241 10.66 -9.95 -6.50
CA PRO A 241 10.47 -11.00 -5.51
C PRO A 241 10.61 -10.36 -4.11
N PRO A 242 9.81 -10.78 -3.11
CA PRO A 242 10.01 -10.32 -1.74
C PRO A 242 11.50 -10.42 -1.47
N ALA A 243 12.11 -9.31 -1.02
CA ALA A 243 13.51 -9.36 -0.63
C ALA A 243 13.60 -10.56 0.33
N ALA A 244 14.40 -11.56 -0.05
CA ALA A 244 14.63 -12.70 0.82
C ALA A 244 14.93 -12.14 2.20
N PRO A 245 14.27 -12.61 3.27
CA PRO A 245 14.52 -12.10 4.61
C PRO A 245 16.04 -12.03 4.76
N PRO A 246 16.60 -10.91 5.23
CA PRO A 246 18.04 -10.77 5.33
C PRO A 246 18.55 -12.06 5.97
N PRO A 247 19.54 -12.75 5.39
CA PRO A 247 20.02 -14.01 5.92
C PRO A 247 20.24 -13.77 7.41
N ALA A 248 19.58 -14.59 8.24
CA ALA A 248 19.65 -14.45 9.70
C ALA A 248 21.13 -14.26 10.00
N ALA A 249 21.48 -13.11 10.61
CA ALA A 249 22.86 -12.71 10.80
C ALA A 249 23.60 -13.94 11.33
N ALA A 250 24.59 -14.44 10.58
CA ALA A 250 25.33 -15.62 10.97
C ALA A 250 25.75 -15.41 12.43
N PRO A 251 25.47 -16.36 13.34
CA PRO A 251 25.79 -16.17 14.76
C PRO A 251 27.25 -15.75 14.81
N ALA A 252 27.51 -14.64 15.49
CA ALA A 252 28.85 -14.11 15.61
C ALA A 252 29.78 -15.25 16.09
N PRO A 253 30.96 -15.44 15.48
CA PRO A 253 31.82 -16.58 15.78
C PRO A 253 32.04 -16.63 17.31
N ALA A 254 31.69 -17.77 17.91
CA ALA A 254 31.81 -17.96 19.35
C ALA A 254 33.28 -17.75 19.78
N ARG A 255 33.53 -16.79 20.65
CA ARG A 255 34.88 -16.61 21.20
C ARG A 255 35.09 -17.60 22.34
N THR A 256 36.16 -18.40 22.22
CA THR A 256 36.56 -19.38 23.24
C THR A 256 37.84 -18.93 23.92
N PHE A 257 37.84 -18.94 25.25
CA PHE A 257 39.00 -18.69 26.07
C PHE A 257 39.37 -19.98 26.78
N LEU A 258 40.65 -20.34 26.79
CA LEU A 258 41.15 -21.56 27.41
C LEU A 258 41.90 -21.22 28.73
N VAL A 259 41.43 -21.81 29.81
CA VAL A 259 42.03 -21.68 31.14
C VAL A 259 42.62 -23.02 31.56
N PHE A 260 43.93 -23.10 31.77
CA PHE A 260 44.64 -24.33 32.14
C PHE A 260 44.85 -24.46 33.63
N PHE A 261 44.89 -25.71 34.09
CA PHE A 261 45.03 -26.05 35.53
C PHE A 261 46.19 -26.98 35.78
N ASP A 262 46.76 -26.81 36.98
CA ASP A 262 47.76 -27.75 37.49
C ASP A 262 47.17 -29.13 37.76
N TRP A 263 48.01 -30.11 37.85
CA TRP A 263 47.62 -31.50 38.12
C TRP A 263 46.91 -31.59 39.49
N ASN A 264 45.78 -32.26 39.48
CA ASN A 264 44.93 -32.48 40.66
C ASN A 264 44.46 -31.17 41.37
N ARG A 265 44.51 -30.01 40.68
CA ARG A 265 44.08 -28.71 41.24
C ARG A 265 42.87 -28.14 40.51
N ALA A 266 42.08 -27.33 41.22
CA ALA A 266 40.96 -26.57 40.68
C ALA A 266 41.04 -25.08 41.08
N ASP A 267 42.07 -24.64 41.78
CA ASP A 267 42.34 -23.24 42.10
C ASP A 267 42.90 -22.50 40.89
N LEU A 268 42.50 -21.24 40.75
CA LEU A 268 42.94 -20.37 39.65
C LEU A 268 44.29 -19.74 40.01
N ASN A 269 45.31 -19.96 39.22
CA ASN A 269 46.55 -19.19 39.25
C ASN A 269 46.39 -17.81 38.63
N ASP A 270 47.42 -16.96 38.75
CA ASP A 270 47.34 -15.57 38.22
C ASP A 270 47.08 -15.49 36.74
N ARG A 271 47.66 -16.41 35.95
CA ARG A 271 47.41 -16.50 34.51
C ARG A 271 45.98 -16.91 34.19
N ALA A 272 45.44 -17.86 34.94
CA ALA A 272 44.03 -18.26 34.83
C ALA A 272 43.09 -17.09 35.13
N ARG A 273 43.33 -16.33 36.20
CA ARG A 273 42.53 -15.13 36.54
C ARG A 273 42.60 -14.06 35.47
N GLN A 274 43.76 -13.85 34.85
CA GLN A 274 43.93 -12.91 33.79
C GLN A 274 43.03 -13.29 32.57
N ILE A 275 43.05 -14.56 32.15
CA ILE A 275 42.25 -15.06 31.02
C ILE A 275 40.75 -14.96 31.33
N VAL A 276 40.31 -15.30 32.53
CA VAL A 276 38.92 -15.13 32.97
C VAL A 276 38.52 -13.64 32.94
N GLY A 277 39.42 -12.74 33.33
CA GLY A 277 39.22 -11.29 33.23
C GLY A 277 39.10 -10.80 31.80
N GLU A 278 39.86 -11.38 30.86
CA GLU A 278 39.73 -11.09 29.44
C GLU A 278 38.38 -11.54 28.90
N ALA A 279 37.91 -12.73 29.27
CA ALA A 279 36.61 -13.25 28.92
C ALA A 279 35.46 -12.36 29.46
N ALA A 280 35.54 -11.92 30.72
CA ALA A 280 34.57 -11.03 31.35
C ALA A 280 34.50 -9.66 30.63
N ARG A 281 35.65 -9.09 30.24
CA ARG A 281 35.68 -7.85 29.42
C ARG A 281 35.13 -8.03 28.03
N ALA A 282 35.46 -9.15 27.36
CA ALA A 282 34.97 -9.45 26.03
C ALA A 282 33.44 -9.57 25.97
N ARG A 283 32.81 -10.09 27.04
CA ARG A 283 31.33 -10.11 27.18
C ARG A 283 30.72 -8.72 27.06
N THR A 284 31.30 -7.72 27.70
CA THR A 284 30.75 -6.35 27.73
C THR A 284 30.84 -5.67 26.36
N SER A 285 31.82 -5.99 25.55
CA SER A 285 32.02 -5.43 24.21
C SER A 285 31.20 -6.11 23.09
N GLN A 286 30.57 -7.24 23.37
CA GLN A 286 29.75 -8.04 22.46
C GLN A 286 28.43 -8.31 23.16
N ALA A 287 27.31 -8.26 22.43
CA ALA A 287 25.97 -8.54 22.98
C ALA A 287 25.81 -10.04 23.35
N VAL A 288 26.68 -10.52 24.26
CA VAL A 288 26.70 -11.91 24.70
C VAL A 288 25.57 -12.13 25.71
N THR A 289 24.72 -13.12 25.41
CA THR A 289 23.57 -13.46 26.26
C THR A 289 23.81 -14.71 27.11
N ARG A 290 24.82 -15.51 26.79
CA ARG A 290 25.12 -16.77 27.47
C ARG A 290 26.61 -17.07 27.45
N ILE A 291 27.15 -17.53 28.61
CA ILE A 291 28.52 -17.97 28.77
C ILE A 291 28.51 -19.44 29.19
N GLU A 292 29.09 -20.29 28.36
CA GLU A 292 29.28 -21.70 28.70
C GLU A 292 30.71 -21.91 29.29
N VAL A 293 30.80 -22.59 30.43
CA VAL A 293 32.03 -22.85 31.15
C VAL A 293 32.21 -24.35 31.28
N ASN A 294 33.00 -24.93 30.37
CA ASN A 294 33.15 -26.38 30.21
C ASN A 294 34.48 -26.86 30.77
N GLY A 295 34.44 -27.66 31.82
CA GLY A 295 35.63 -28.18 32.49
C GLY A 295 36.04 -29.57 32.01
N TYR A 296 37.36 -29.78 31.89
CA TYR A 296 37.96 -31.05 31.43
C TYR A 296 39.14 -31.44 32.29
N THR A 297 39.52 -32.74 32.22
CA THR A 297 40.69 -33.30 32.87
C THR A 297 41.54 -34.06 31.85
N ASP A 298 42.77 -34.39 32.24
CA ASP A 298 43.53 -35.46 31.58
C ASP A 298 42.97 -36.84 31.97
N THR A 299 43.51 -37.89 31.40
CA THR A 299 43.10 -39.29 31.63
C THR A 299 43.74 -39.89 32.89
N SER A 300 44.48 -39.12 33.71
CA SER A 300 45.08 -39.60 34.93
C SER A 300 44.11 -39.71 36.08
N GLY A 301 43.82 -40.90 36.57
CA GLY A 301 42.84 -41.17 37.62
C GLY A 301 41.61 -41.93 37.13
N SER A 302 40.63 -42.10 37.99
CA SER A 302 39.37 -42.73 37.59
C SER A 302 38.41 -41.74 36.90
N ALA A 303 37.60 -42.18 35.95
CA ALA A 303 36.61 -41.38 35.25
C ALA A 303 35.65 -40.68 36.24
N GLN A 304 35.24 -41.36 37.32
CA GLN A 304 34.36 -40.76 38.35
C GLN A 304 35.08 -39.62 39.09
N TYR A 305 36.35 -39.78 39.41
CA TYR A 305 37.15 -38.71 40.02
C TYR A 305 37.32 -37.52 39.07
N ASN A 306 37.66 -37.80 37.84
CA ASN A 306 37.85 -36.80 36.78
C ASN A 306 36.60 -36.04 36.49
N GLN A 307 35.42 -36.67 36.51
CA GLN A 307 34.15 -36.00 36.42
C GLN A 307 33.96 -34.98 37.56
N GLY A 308 34.23 -35.38 38.81
CA GLY A 308 34.14 -34.46 39.96
C GLY A 308 35.17 -33.32 39.90
N LEU A 309 36.38 -33.56 39.41
CA LEU A 309 37.43 -32.55 39.28
C LEU A 309 37.10 -31.53 38.21
N SER A 310 36.57 -31.98 37.05
CA SER A 310 36.16 -31.10 35.99
C SER A 310 35.03 -30.16 36.39
N VAL A 311 34.03 -30.62 37.15
CA VAL A 311 32.96 -29.79 37.73
C VAL A 311 33.54 -28.75 38.70
N ARG A 312 34.51 -29.13 39.60
CA ARG A 312 35.13 -28.15 40.50
C ARG A 312 35.88 -27.06 39.74
N ARG A 313 36.59 -27.40 38.66
CA ARG A 313 37.30 -26.44 37.79
C ARG A 313 36.32 -25.47 37.11
N ALA A 314 35.24 -26.00 36.49
CA ALA A 314 34.21 -25.17 35.87
C ALA A 314 33.58 -24.21 36.88
N ASN A 315 33.25 -24.69 38.08
CA ASN A 315 32.68 -23.85 39.14
C ASN A 315 33.65 -22.79 39.67
N ALA A 316 34.96 -23.07 39.75
CA ALA A 316 35.97 -22.08 40.13
C ALA A 316 36.05 -20.93 39.11
N VAL A 317 36.02 -21.23 37.82
CA VAL A 317 35.98 -20.23 36.78
C VAL A 317 34.65 -19.44 36.80
N ALA A 318 33.53 -20.13 36.96
CA ALA A 318 32.21 -19.47 37.08
C ALA A 318 32.14 -18.52 38.25
N ALA A 319 32.67 -18.90 39.41
CA ALA A 319 32.74 -18.05 40.61
C ALA A 319 33.59 -16.79 40.34
N GLU A 320 34.70 -16.93 39.66
CA GLU A 320 35.56 -15.80 39.30
C GLU A 320 34.90 -14.86 38.31
N LEU A 321 34.16 -15.37 37.28
CA LEU A 321 33.36 -14.55 36.37
C LEU A 321 32.29 -13.74 37.11
N VAL A 322 31.61 -14.35 38.09
CA VAL A 322 30.65 -13.65 38.98
C VAL A 322 31.32 -12.56 39.79
N ARG A 323 32.51 -12.83 40.37
CA ARG A 323 33.30 -11.84 41.10
C ARG A 323 33.68 -10.64 40.22
N LEU A 324 33.88 -10.86 38.93
CA LEU A 324 34.18 -9.83 37.93
C LEU A 324 32.91 -9.13 37.35
N GLY A 325 31.73 -9.40 37.94
CA GLY A 325 30.49 -8.71 37.61
C GLY A 325 29.64 -9.36 36.53
N VAL A 326 29.94 -10.60 36.13
CA VAL A 326 29.07 -11.35 35.17
C VAL A 326 27.86 -11.89 35.95
N PRO A 327 26.61 -11.63 35.49
CA PRO A 327 25.40 -12.14 36.15
C PRO A 327 25.39 -13.68 36.17
N ARG A 328 25.10 -14.28 37.29
CA ARG A 328 25.11 -15.74 37.50
C ARG A 328 24.16 -16.46 36.51
N GLN A 329 23.04 -15.84 36.16
CA GLN A 329 22.05 -16.39 35.26
C GLN A 329 22.53 -16.54 33.80
N GLU A 330 23.57 -15.83 33.39
CA GLU A 330 24.19 -15.93 32.09
C GLU A 330 25.22 -17.05 31.99
N ILE A 331 25.64 -17.63 33.12
CA ILE A 331 26.71 -18.61 33.20
C ILE A 331 26.16 -20.03 33.37
N VAL A 332 26.51 -20.91 32.45
CA VAL A 332 26.24 -22.34 32.51
C VAL A 332 27.56 -23.09 32.69
N ALA A 333 27.82 -23.64 33.90
CA ALA A 333 29.04 -24.37 34.22
C ALA A 333 28.76 -25.87 34.17
N GLN A 334 29.59 -26.62 33.42
CA GLN A 334 29.50 -28.08 33.28
C GLN A 334 30.87 -28.73 33.32
N GLY A 335 30.96 -29.95 33.89
CA GLY A 335 32.14 -30.76 33.86
C GLY A 335 31.96 -31.95 32.93
N PHE A 336 32.96 -32.23 32.14
CA PHE A 336 33.00 -33.31 31.14
C PHE A 336 34.03 -34.40 31.48
N GLY A 337 34.71 -34.29 32.62
CA GLY A 337 35.72 -35.27 33.00
C GLY A 337 36.87 -35.37 32.00
N GLU A 338 37.23 -36.58 31.66
CA GLU A 338 38.25 -36.93 30.67
C GLU A 338 37.73 -37.14 29.27
N THR A 339 36.48 -36.72 28.99
CA THR A 339 35.92 -36.72 27.65
C THR A 339 36.38 -35.51 26.84
N ASN A 340 36.34 -35.60 25.51
CA ASN A 340 36.73 -34.51 24.60
C ASN A 340 38.15 -33.98 24.87
N LEU A 341 39.12 -34.89 24.86
CA LEU A 341 40.54 -34.56 25.03
C LEU A 341 41.00 -33.59 23.94
N LEU A 342 41.70 -32.52 24.32
CA LEU A 342 42.34 -31.62 23.37
C LEU A 342 43.49 -32.28 22.67
N VAL A 343 44.26 -33.07 23.42
CA VAL A 343 45.32 -33.97 22.91
C VAL A 343 44.94 -35.40 23.24
N ALA A 344 44.80 -36.24 22.22
CA ALA A 344 44.49 -37.66 22.42
C ALA A 344 45.62 -38.36 23.16
N THR A 345 45.30 -38.94 24.34
CA THR A 345 46.26 -39.66 25.17
C THR A 345 45.68 -41.01 25.58
N PRO A 346 46.52 -42.03 25.80
CA PRO A 346 46.10 -43.26 26.46
C PRO A 346 45.57 -42.99 27.88
N ASP A 347 44.86 -43.96 28.44
CA ASP A 347 44.44 -43.92 29.86
C ASP A 347 45.62 -43.74 30.80
N ASN A 348 45.33 -43.16 31.96
CA ASN A 348 46.30 -42.87 33.03
C ASN A 348 47.51 -41.99 32.60
N THR A 349 47.32 -41.13 31.61
CA THR A 349 48.33 -40.20 31.10
C THR A 349 48.10 -38.80 31.61
N ARG A 350 49.18 -38.16 32.14
CA ARG A 350 49.15 -36.74 32.53
C ARG A 350 49.44 -35.86 31.34
N GLU A 351 48.42 -35.10 30.90
CA GLU A 351 48.56 -34.17 29.77
C GLU A 351 48.08 -32.75 30.19
N PRO A 352 49.02 -31.81 30.30
CA PRO A 352 48.67 -30.42 30.72
C PRO A 352 47.61 -29.78 29.85
N GLN A 353 47.60 -30.01 28.57
CA GLN A 353 46.63 -29.35 27.65
C GLN A 353 45.20 -29.88 27.81
N ASN A 354 45.03 -31.10 28.31
CA ASN A 354 43.71 -31.67 28.63
C ASN A 354 43.12 -31.12 29.94
N ARG A 355 43.97 -30.58 30.85
CA ARG A 355 43.52 -29.98 32.14
C ARG A 355 43.07 -28.55 31.95
N ARG A 356 41.93 -28.35 31.34
CA ARG A 356 41.45 -27.04 30.95
C ARG A 356 39.98 -26.77 31.29
N VAL A 357 39.65 -25.51 31.27
CA VAL A 357 38.25 -25.03 31.19
C VAL A 357 38.13 -24.16 29.92
N GLU A 358 37.09 -24.39 29.17
CA GLU A 358 36.72 -23.59 28.02
C GLU A 358 35.62 -22.62 28.41
N ILE A 359 35.83 -21.31 28.19
CA ILE A 359 34.82 -20.27 28.38
C ILE A 359 34.36 -19.87 26.97
N ILE A 360 33.11 -20.17 26.64
CA ILE A 360 32.53 -19.93 25.30
C ILE A 360 31.50 -18.82 25.44
N LEU A 361 31.70 -17.69 24.74
CA LEU A 361 30.78 -16.57 24.68
C LEU A 361 29.82 -16.77 23.52
N ARG A 362 28.51 -16.75 23.82
CA ARG A 362 27.42 -16.92 22.80
C ARG A 362 26.41 -15.81 22.85
#